data_dd59c5ceab19e51694469ef54a0591fb
#
_entry.id   dd59c5ceab19e51694469ef54a0591fb
#
_cell.length_a   1.000
_cell.length_b   1.000
_cell.length_c   1.000
_cell.angle_alpha   90.00
_cell.angle_beta   90.00
_cell.angle_gamma   90.00
#
_symmetry.space_group_name_H-M   'P 1'
#
loop_
_entity.id
_entity.type
_entity.pdbx_description
1 polymer ?
#
loop_
_entity_poly.entity_id
_entity_poly.type
_entity_poly.pdbx_seq_one_letter_code
_entity_poly.pdbx_strand_id
1 'polypeptide(L)'
;MIITIDGPAGAGKSSVARMLAQRLGFEFLDTGAMYRAVALAALRAGLDLRDEPALAVLVASLRLEMPPGGRVLLDGEDVTSLIRTREMTAATGAVADSPAVRRRLVQMQRTIAAGRDMVCEGR
;
A
#
# COMPACT_ATOMS: atom_id res chain seq x y z
N MET A 1 1.85 -11.69 -15.41
CA MET A 1 0.39 -11.45 -15.46
C MET A 1 -0.05 -10.74 -14.18
N ILE A 2 -0.85 -9.72 -14.32
CA ILE A 2 -1.37 -8.96 -13.18
C ILE A 2 -2.89 -9.10 -13.16
N ILE A 3 -3.42 -9.52 -12.02
CA ILE A 3 -4.87 -9.61 -11.79
C ILE A 3 -5.21 -8.62 -10.69
N THR A 4 -6.15 -7.73 -10.94
CA THR A 4 -6.58 -6.73 -9.96
C THR A 4 -7.99 -7.07 -9.47
N ILE A 5 -8.15 -7.10 -8.15
CA ILE A 5 -9.44 -7.30 -7.49
C ILE A 5 -9.88 -5.97 -6.89
N ASP A 6 -10.95 -5.40 -7.44
CA ASP A 6 -11.53 -4.15 -6.96
C ASP A 6 -12.86 -4.41 -6.26
N GLY A 7 -13.24 -3.47 -5.42
CA GLY A 7 -14.50 -3.51 -4.73
C GLY A 7 -14.49 -2.59 -3.52
N PRO A 8 -15.66 -2.29 -2.95
CA PRO A 8 -15.74 -1.47 -1.75
C PRO A 8 -15.14 -2.21 -0.56
N ALA A 9 -14.66 -1.43 0.41
CA ALA A 9 -14.18 -1.98 1.67
C ALA A 9 -15.29 -2.82 2.33
N GLY A 10 -14.92 -3.96 2.91
CA GLY A 10 -15.88 -4.85 3.58
C GLY A 10 -16.59 -5.82 2.66
N ALA A 11 -16.29 -5.81 1.36
CA ALA A 11 -16.91 -6.74 0.40
C ALA A 11 -16.20 -8.10 0.31
N GLY A 12 -15.26 -8.39 1.22
CA GLY A 12 -14.51 -9.65 1.22
C GLY A 12 -13.45 -9.76 0.14
N LYS A 13 -13.09 -8.67 -0.51
CA LYS A 13 -12.15 -8.68 -1.62
C LYS A 13 -10.74 -9.13 -1.21
N SER A 14 -10.29 -8.84 0.00
CA SER A 14 -8.99 -9.28 0.51
C SER A 14 -8.92 -10.80 0.57
N SER A 15 -9.95 -11.44 1.11
CA SER A 15 -10.01 -12.90 1.22
C SER A 15 -10.04 -13.55 -0.15
N VAL A 16 -10.81 -12.99 -1.07
CA VAL A 16 -10.91 -13.49 -2.46
C VAL A 16 -9.56 -13.34 -3.17
N ALA A 17 -8.92 -12.17 -3.05
CA ALA A 17 -7.65 -11.91 -3.71
C ALA A 17 -6.54 -12.84 -3.21
N ARG A 18 -6.46 -13.06 -1.89
CA ARG A 18 -5.47 -13.97 -1.30
C ARG A 18 -5.69 -15.40 -1.74
N MET A 19 -6.96 -15.84 -1.75
CA MET A 19 -7.32 -17.19 -2.19
C MET A 19 -6.98 -17.39 -3.66
N LEU A 20 -7.28 -16.42 -4.50
CA LEU A 20 -6.97 -16.50 -5.93
C LEU A 20 -5.46 -16.57 -6.17
N ALA A 21 -4.69 -15.74 -5.48
CA ALA A 21 -3.23 -15.76 -5.57
C ALA A 21 -2.68 -17.13 -5.19
N GLN A 22 -3.16 -17.69 -4.08
CA GLN A 22 -2.72 -18.99 -3.60
C GLN A 22 -3.05 -20.10 -4.62
N ARG A 23 -4.24 -20.10 -5.19
CA ARG A 23 -4.66 -21.11 -6.16
C ARG A 23 -3.89 -21.03 -7.46
N LEU A 24 -3.52 -19.83 -7.89
CA LEU A 24 -2.77 -19.63 -9.13
C LEU A 24 -1.26 -19.77 -8.94
N GLY A 25 -0.77 -19.84 -7.69
CA GLY A 25 0.65 -19.76 -7.41
C GLY A 25 1.23 -18.38 -7.69
N PHE A 26 0.41 -17.35 -7.62
CA PHE A 26 0.80 -15.95 -7.83
C PHE A 26 1.14 -15.30 -6.49
N GLU A 27 1.93 -14.23 -6.55
CA GLU A 27 2.16 -13.39 -5.38
C GLU A 27 0.94 -12.51 -5.13
N PHE A 28 0.75 -12.11 -3.88
CA PHE A 28 -0.32 -11.19 -3.48
C PHE A 28 0.27 -9.83 -3.13
N LEU A 29 -0.25 -8.77 -3.73
CA LEU A 29 0.13 -7.40 -3.41
C LEU A 29 -1.02 -6.70 -2.68
N ASP A 30 -0.80 -6.38 -1.42
CA ASP A 30 -1.72 -5.63 -0.58
C ASP A 30 -1.47 -4.13 -0.77
N THR A 31 -2.20 -3.50 -1.69
CA THR A 31 -2.02 -2.08 -1.95
C THR A 31 -2.46 -1.22 -0.76
N GLY A 32 -3.43 -1.69 0.03
CA GLY A 32 -3.83 -1.01 1.26
C GLY A 32 -2.69 -0.88 2.25
N ALA A 33 -1.84 -1.89 2.35
CA ALA A 33 -0.65 -1.83 3.21
C ALA A 33 0.32 -0.75 2.75
N MET A 34 0.41 -0.48 1.45
CA MET A 34 1.25 0.60 0.93
C MET A 34 0.75 1.97 1.41
N TYR A 35 -0.56 2.22 1.34
CA TYR A 35 -1.14 3.45 1.86
C TYR A 35 -0.92 3.60 3.37
N ARG A 36 -1.03 2.50 4.11
CA ARG A 36 -0.77 2.50 5.56
C ARG A 36 0.68 2.87 5.88
N ALA A 37 1.62 2.39 5.08
CA ALA A 37 3.02 2.73 5.25
C ALA A 37 3.28 4.22 4.99
N VAL A 38 2.62 4.80 3.98
CA VAL A 38 2.71 6.24 3.73
C VAL A 38 2.13 7.03 4.90
N ALA A 39 1.00 6.58 5.44
CA ALA A 39 0.39 7.22 6.61
C ALA A 39 1.34 7.22 7.81
N LEU A 40 2.01 6.09 8.07
CA LEU A 40 2.99 6.00 9.12
C LEU A 40 4.14 6.99 8.92
N ALA A 41 4.67 7.06 7.71
CA ALA A 41 5.75 8.00 7.38
C ALA A 41 5.31 9.45 7.59
N ALA A 42 4.09 9.80 7.19
CA ALA A 42 3.56 11.15 7.37
C ALA A 42 3.39 11.51 8.84
N LEU A 43 2.89 10.58 9.66
CA LEU A 43 2.75 10.79 11.09
C LEU A 43 4.10 10.95 11.78
N ARG A 44 5.09 10.13 11.41
CA ARG A 44 6.45 10.23 11.96
C ARG A 44 7.11 11.56 11.59
N ALA A 45 6.79 12.11 10.42
CA ALA A 45 7.30 13.39 9.97
C ALA A 45 6.53 14.58 10.58
N GLY A 46 5.45 14.32 11.32
CA GLY A 46 4.63 15.38 11.91
C GLY A 46 3.84 16.19 10.91
N LEU A 47 3.54 15.61 9.73
CA LEU A 47 2.82 16.32 8.69
C LEU A 47 1.33 16.39 8.99
N ASP A 48 0.70 17.46 8.53
CA ASP A 48 -0.74 17.52 8.40
C ASP A 48 -1.13 16.62 7.22
N LEU A 49 -1.96 15.61 7.48
CA LEU A 49 -2.34 14.61 6.48
C LEU A 49 -3.20 15.19 5.34
N ARG A 50 -3.61 16.45 5.44
CA ARG A 50 -4.34 17.17 4.40
C ARG A 50 -3.45 18.14 3.64
N ASP A 51 -2.21 18.26 4.01
CA ASP A 51 -1.24 19.12 3.35
C ASP A 51 -0.71 18.42 2.09
N GLU A 52 -1.38 18.64 0.97
CA GLU A 52 -1.06 17.97 -0.30
C GLU A 52 0.38 18.24 -0.76
N PRO A 53 0.89 19.49 -0.75
CA PRO A 53 2.30 19.71 -1.12
C PRO A 53 3.29 18.97 -0.23
N ALA A 54 3.04 18.91 1.07
CA ALA A 54 3.92 18.21 2.00
C ALA A 54 3.90 16.70 1.75
N LEU A 55 2.72 16.13 1.49
CA LEU A 55 2.59 14.72 1.14
C LEU A 55 3.29 14.39 -0.17
N ALA A 56 3.19 15.27 -1.17
CA ALA A 56 3.87 15.08 -2.45
C ALA A 56 5.39 15.00 -2.28
N VAL A 57 5.97 15.88 -1.47
CA VAL A 57 7.40 15.85 -1.16
C VAL A 57 7.78 14.57 -0.42
N LEU A 58 6.99 14.19 0.56
CA LEU A 58 7.26 12.98 1.35
C LEU A 58 7.29 11.73 0.47
N VAL A 59 6.24 11.50 -0.34
CA VAL A 59 6.14 10.27 -1.11
C VAL A 59 7.14 10.19 -2.25
N ALA A 60 7.65 11.33 -2.73
CA ALA A 60 8.65 11.37 -3.79
C ALA A 60 9.96 10.69 -3.35
N SER A 61 10.28 10.73 -2.06
CA SER A 61 11.53 10.18 -1.52
C SER A 61 11.35 8.86 -0.77
N LEU A 62 10.12 8.39 -0.57
CA LEU A 62 9.88 7.13 0.13
C LEU A 62 10.29 5.92 -0.69
N ARG A 63 10.87 4.94 -0.02
CA ARG A 63 11.11 3.62 -0.58
C ARG A 63 10.23 2.62 0.14
N LEU A 64 9.35 1.98 -0.62
CA LEU A 64 8.53 0.88 -0.14
C LEU A 64 8.96 -0.40 -0.83
N GLU A 65 9.20 -1.43 -0.05
CA GLU A 65 9.49 -2.77 -0.54
C GLU A 65 8.44 -3.72 0.02
N MET A 66 7.95 -4.59 -0.84
CA MET A 66 6.93 -5.58 -0.51
C MET A 66 7.48 -6.96 -0.82
N PRO A 67 8.41 -7.48 -0.01
CA PRO A 67 8.96 -8.81 -0.26
C PRO A 67 7.90 -9.89 -0.04
N PRO A 68 8.13 -11.10 -0.56
CA PRO A 68 7.21 -12.22 -0.33
C PRO A 68 6.96 -12.45 1.16
N GLY A 69 5.77 -12.96 1.49
CA GLY A 69 5.40 -13.24 2.88
C GLY A 69 4.63 -12.14 3.58
N GLY A 70 4.19 -11.11 2.83
CA GLY A 70 3.36 -10.05 3.38
C GLY A 70 4.11 -9.02 4.21
N ARG A 71 5.43 -8.97 4.10
CA ARG A 71 6.24 -7.97 4.79
C ARG A 71 6.16 -6.63 4.09
N VAL A 72 6.26 -5.57 4.85
CA VAL A 72 6.31 -4.20 4.35
C VAL A 72 7.54 -3.53 4.91
N LEU A 73 8.43 -3.09 4.03
CA LEU A 73 9.64 -2.36 4.40
C LEU A 73 9.50 -0.90 3.97
N LEU A 74 9.63 0.00 4.92
CA LEU A 74 9.61 1.45 4.69
C LEU A 74 11.01 1.98 4.92
N ASP A 75 11.67 2.43 3.85
CA ASP A 75 13.04 2.90 3.88
C ASP A 75 13.98 1.91 4.58
N GLY A 76 13.77 0.61 4.32
CA GLY A 76 14.57 -0.47 4.89
C GLY A 76 14.11 -1.00 6.24
N GLU A 77 13.15 -0.34 6.88
CA GLU A 77 12.61 -0.75 8.18
C GLU A 77 11.37 -1.63 8.00
N ASP A 78 11.31 -2.77 8.68
CA ASP A 78 10.12 -3.61 8.69
C ASP A 78 9.04 -2.97 9.56
N VAL A 79 7.99 -2.48 8.93
CA VAL A 79 6.87 -1.82 9.59
C VAL A 79 5.59 -2.63 9.55
N THR A 80 5.68 -3.91 9.21
CA THR A 80 4.52 -4.77 8.96
C THR A 80 3.49 -4.75 10.09
N SER A 81 3.92 -4.83 11.34
CA SER A 81 3.01 -4.79 12.48
C SER A 81 2.59 -3.38 12.85
N LEU A 82 3.47 -2.39 12.66
CA LEU A 82 3.20 -1.00 13.03
C LEU A 82 2.06 -0.38 12.22
N ILE A 83 1.87 -0.82 10.98
CA ILE A 83 0.86 -0.25 10.10
C ILE A 83 -0.54 -0.84 10.31
N ARG A 84 -0.69 -1.82 11.21
CA ARG A 84 -1.96 -2.54 11.41
C ARG A 84 -2.74 -2.07 12.65
N THR A 85 -2.40 -0.93 13.19
CA THR A 85 -3.09 -0.36 14.35
C THR A 85 -4.32 0.42 13.93
N ARG A 86 -5.23 0.69 14.88
CA ARG A 86 -6.40 1.55 14.63
C ARG A 86 -6.01 2.96 14.24
N GLU A 87 -4.95 3.49 14.86
CA GLU A 87 -4.42 4.80 14.53
C GLU A 87 -4.04 4.88 13.06
N MET A 88 -3.40 3.85 12.54
CA MET A 88 -3.04 3.79 11.12
C MET A 88 -4.26 3.70 10.22
N THR A 89 -5.30 3.00 10.64
CA THR A 89 -6.54 2.91 9.86
C THR A 89 -7.15 4.29 9.63
N ALA A 90 -7.22 5.10 10.68
CA ALA A 90 -7.77 6.45 10.58
C ALA A 90 -6.88 7.36 9.72
N ALA A 91 -5.57 7.32 9.93
CA ALA A 91 -4.63 8.14 9.17
C ALA A 91 -4.61 7.76 7.68
N THR A 92 -4.76 6.48 7.38
CA THR A 92 -4.73 5.97 6.00
C THR A 92 -5.87 6.55 5.16
N GLY A 93 -7.05 6.72 5.74
CA GLY A 93 -8.18 7.32 5.02
C GLY A 93 -7.86 8.71 4.50
N ALA A 94 -7.21 9.54 5.31
CA ALA A 94 -6.83 10.89 4.90
C ALA A 94 -5.75 10.87 3.80
N VAL A 95 -4.74 10.01 3.96
CA VAL A 95 -3.64 9.91 3.00
C VAL A 95 -4.11 9.36 1.66
N ALA A 96 -5.05 8.41 1.68
CA ALA A 96 -5.58 7.79 0.46
C ALA A 96 -6.34 8.78 -0.44
N ASP A 97 -6.79 9.91 0.10
CA ASP A 97 -7.45 10.96 -0.68
C ASP A 97 -6.46 11.84 -1.44
N SER A 98 -5.17 11.74 -1.17
CA SER A 98 -4.15 12.57 -1.82
C SER A 98 -3.86 12.09 -3.24
N PRO A 99 -4.07 12.94 -4.28
CA PRO A 99 -3.71 12.57 -5.66
C PRO A 99 -2.22 12.28 -5.82
N ALA A 100 -1.35 13.02 -5.15
CA ALA A 100 0.09 12.81 -5.22
C ALA A 100 0.48 11.44 -4.66
N VAL A 101 -0.09 11.05 -3.53
CA VAL A 101 0.15 9.73 -2.93
C VAL A 101 -0.33 8.65 -3.87
N ARG A 102 -1.53 8.77 -4.42
CA ARG A 102 -2.07 7.78 -5.35
C ARG A 102 -1.18 7.58 -6.57
N ARG A 103 -0.76 8.67 -7.19
CA ARG A 103 0.12 8.60 -8.39
C ARG A 103 1.43 7.90 -8.06
N ARG A 104 2.03 8.26 -6.94
CA ARG A 104 3.30 7.66 -6.54
C ARG A 104 3.15 6.17 -6.24
N LEU A 105 2.09 5.78 -5.53
CA LEU A 105 1.87 4.37 -5.20
C LEU A 105 1.54 3.54 -6.44
N VAL A 106 0.81 4.09 -7.41
CA VAL A 106 0.58 3.40 -8.69
C VAL A 106 1.91 3.13 -9.40
N GLN A 107 2.81 4.10 -9.43
CA GLN A 107 4.14 3.91 -10.00
C GLN A 107 4.92 2.80 -9.28
N MET A 108 4.89 2.82 -7.95
CA MET A 108 5.55 1.79 -7.14
C MET A 108 4.95 0.41 -7.38
N GLN A 109 3.63 0.31 -7.48
CA GLN A 109 2.94 -0.93 -7.77
C GLN A 109 3.38 -1.52 -9.10
N ARG A 110 3.48 -0.68 -10.13
CA ARG A 110 3.95 -1.10 -11.44
C ARG A 110 5.39 -1.63 -11.40
N THR A 111 6.24 -0.95 -10.64
CA THR A 111 7.64 -1.37 -10.47
C THR A 111 7.72 -2.70 -9.73
N ILE A 112 6.96 -2.86 -8.64
CA ILE A 112 6.93 -4.10 -7.85
C ILE A 112 6.41 -5.26 -8.70
N ALA A 113 5.39 -5.03 -9.52
CA ALA A 113 4.72 -6.07 -10.29
C ALA A 113 5.45 -6.41 -11.60
N ALA A 114 6.42 -5.61 -12.01
CA ALA A 114 7.11 -5.80 -13.29
C ALA A 114 7.77 -7.18 -13.37
N GLY A 115 7.40 -7.96 -14.38
CA GLY A 115 7.95 -9.30 -14.59
C GLY A 115 7.50 -10.36 -13.59
N ARG A 116 6.49 -10.07 -12.76
CA ARG A 116 5.97 -10.98 -11.73
C ARG A 116 4.51 -11.32 -12.02
N ASP A 117 4.09 -12.49 -11.54
CA ASP A 117 2.68 -12.88 -11.57
C ASP A 117 2.07 -12.52 -10.21
N MET A 118 1.16 -11.56 -10.20
CA MET A 118 0.62 -11.00 -8.97
C MET A 118 -0.90 -10.84 -9.03
N VAL A 119 -1.52 -11.03 -7.88
CA VAL A 119 -2.89 -10.59 -7.63
C VAL A 119 -2.81 -9.35 -6.75
N CYS A 120 -3.38 -8.25 -7.21
CA CYS A 120 -3.39 -6.98 -6.48
C CYS A 120 -4.78 -6.73 -5.92
N GLU A 121 -4.83 -6.29 -4.66
CA GLU A 121 -6.06 -5.87 -4.03
C GLU A 121 -6.08 -4.34 -3.93
N GLY A 122 -7.25 -3.78 -4.23
CA GLY A 122 -7.47 -2.35 -4.12
C GLY A 122 -7.05 -1.61 -5.38
N ARG A 123 -6.85 -0.34 -5.25
CA ARG A 123 -6.61 0.55 -6.39
C ARG A 123 -5.18 0.97 -6.51
#